data_196711bef2f49ebe4490f75e63af2a95
#
_entry.id   196711bef2f49ebe4490f75e63af2a95
#
_cell.length_a   1.000
_cell.length_b   1.000
_cell.length_c   1.000
_cell.angle_alpha   90.00
_cell.angle_beta   90.00
_cell.angle_gamma   90.00
#
_symmetry.space_group_name_H-M   'P 1'
#
loop_
_entity.id
_entity.type
_entity.pdbx_description
1 polymer ?
#
loop_
_entity_poly.entity_id
_entity_poly.type
_entity_poly.pdbx_seq_one_letter_code
_entity_poly.pdbx_strand_id
1 'polypeptide(L)'
;MKTFRTKKNYLIRIIAAIFTVAAVFSVLICFALHFYNSSISYTSSGFAPANDILNNPYCGWYDMFGYTISDACADTFDKRTQDYIQKSGSTRLVLLEINLKNFNNTELSDNALAQIDRIFTMWSESPHAVILRFLYDWDGKAMQTEPDSIETVKLHMRQTSDIVNSHKNSIYIMQGIFVGSFAEMHSSHYMDTSSMTELALLLDSLIDDDIYLSVRTPQHLRTIFKTADISKLKSDGHRIRMGLFNDGMLGSYIDVGTYGPENYHFSDEEYDKKGNRSQEIAFQDELCLLVPNGGEVVLDNKYNDIDNAA
;
A
#
# COMPACT_ATOMS: atom_id res chain seq x y z
N MET A 1 -40.45 20.86 -68.89
CA MET A 1 -39.34 19.90 -68.97
C MET A 1 -38.00 20.37 -68.33
N LYS A 2 -37.73 21.66 -68.20
CA LYS A 2 -36.47 22.15 -67.57
C LYS A 2 -36.35 21.93 -66.07
N THR A 3 -37.44 21.95 -65.29
CA THR A 3 -37.42 21.84 -63.82
C THR A 3 -37.13 20.42 -63.28
N PHE A 4 -37.48 19.40 -64.07
CA PHE A 4 -37.25 18.00 -63.69
C PHE A 4 -35.74 17.61 -63.81
N ARG A 5 -35.00 18.23 -64.73
CA ARG A 5 -33.62 17.94 -65.02
C ARG A 5 -32.69 18.55 -63.97
N THR A 6 -33.07 19.69 -63.38
CA THR A 6 -32.34 20.35 -62.30
C THR A 6 -32.48 19.62 -60.97
N LYS A 7 -33.66 19.09 -60.61
CA LYS A 7 -33.87 18.28 -59.41
C LYS A 7 -33.08 16.96 -59.46
N LYS A 8 -33.02 16.31 -60.63
CA LYS A 8 -32.23 15.08 -60.80
C LYS A 8 -30.75 15.31 -60.65
N ASN A 9 -30.21 16.40 -61.18
CA ASN A 9 -28.79 16.75 -61.04
C ASN A 9 -28.42 17.16 -59.57
N TYR A 10 -29.37 17.77 -58.86
CA TYR A 10 -29.18 18.11 -57.44
C TYR A 10 -29.15 16.86 -56.57
N LEU A 11 -30.06 15.91 -56.81
CA LEU A 11 -30.09 14.64 -56.11
C LEU A 11 -28.80 13.82 -56.33
N ILE A 12 -28.29 13.77 -57.56
CA ILE A 12 -27.05 13.10 -57.91
C ILE A 12 -25.86 13.72 -57.19
N ARG A 13 -25.81 15.05 -57.04
CA ARG A 13 -24.73 15.75 -56.29
C ARG A 13 -24.80 15.47 -54.82
N ILE A 14 -26.00 15.38 -54.21
CA ILE A 14 -26.15 15.01 -52.80
C ILE A 14 -25.68 13.56 -52.58
N ILE A 15 -26.12 12.64 -53.46
CA ILE A 15 -25.69 11.23 -53.34
C ILE A 15 -24.17 11.10 -53.49
N ALA A 16 -23.57 11.81 -54.47
CA ALA A 16 -22.10 11.83 -54.64
C ALA A 16 -21.40 12.40 -53.40
N ALA A 17 -21.90 13.49 -52.82
CA ALA A 17 -21.35 14.06 -51.61
C ALA A 17 -21.41 13.10 -50.39
N ILE A 18 -22.53 12.38 -50.22
CA ILE A 18 -22.71 11.36 -49.19
C ILE A 18 -21.69 10.22 -49.35
N PHE A 19 -21.53 9.72 -50.59
CA PHE A 19 -20.53 8.68 -50.87
C PHE A 19 -19.12 9.15 -50.65
N THR A 20 -18.78 10.40 -50.98
CA THR A 20 -17.47 10.96 -50.71
C THR A 20 -17.17 11.07 -49.18
N VAL A 21 -18.14 11.54 -48.40
CA VAL A 21 -18.02 11.60 -46.94
C VAL A 21 -17.89 10.21 -46.34
N ALA A 22 -18.68 9.24 -46.81
CA ALA A 22 -18.60 7.85 -46.34
C ALA A 22 -17.23 7.22 -46.67
N ALA A 23 -16.69 7.48 -47.87
CA ALA A 23 -15.38 7.00 -48.27
C ALA A 23 -14.25 7.61 -47.40
N VAL A 24 -14.31 8.92 -47.13
CA VAL A 24 -13.35 9.59 -46.25
C VAL A 24 -13.42 9.02 -44.83
N PHE A 25 -14.62 8.81 -44.29
CA PHE A 25 -14.81 8.20 -42.98
C PHE A 25 -14.25 6.76 -42.91
N SER A 26 -14.49 5.97 -43.95
CA SER A 26 -13.93 4.60 -44.04
C SER A 26 -12.41 4.59 -44.04
N VAL A 27 -11.77 5.51 -44.77
CA VAL A 27 -10.33 5.64 -44.80
C VAL A 27 -9.80 6.06 -43.41
N LEU A 28 -10.46 7.01 -42.75
CA LEU A 28 -10.07 7.43 -41.40
C LEU A 28 -10.22 6.29 -40.39
N ILE A 29 -11.29 5.49 -40.49
CA ILE A 29 -11.47 4.30 -39.62
C ILE A 29 -10.38 3.26 -39.90
N CYS A 30 -10.07 2.98 -41.16
CA CYS A 30 -8.99 2.06 -41.52
C CYS A 30 -7.62 2.55 -41.00
N PHE A 31 -7.37 3.85 -41.08
CA PHE A 31 -6.16 4.46 -40.53
C PHE A 31 -6.10 4.32 -38.99
N ALA A 32 -7.20 4.64 -38.31
CA ALA A 32 -7.31 4.49 -36.86
C ALA A 32 -7.11 3.03 -36.42
N LEU A 33 -7.74 2.08 -37.13
CA LEU A 33 -7.59 0.65 -36.87
C LEU A 33 -6.17 0.16 -37.16
N HIS A 34 -5.51 0.71 -38.21
CA HIS A 34 -4.12 0.37 -38.51
C HIS A 34 -3.16 0.85 -37.41
N PHE A 35 -3.34 2.06 -36.90
CA PHE A 35 -2.55 2.54 -35.75
C PHE A 35 -2.88 1.80 -34.45
N TYR A 36 -4.14 1.42 -34.23
CA TYR A 36 -4.55 0.65 -33.06
C TYR A 36 -4.02 -0.79 -33.12
N ASN A 37 -3.95 -1.39 -34.28
CA ASN A 37 -3.40 -2.73 -34.53
C ASN A 37 -1.91 -2.74 -34.89
N SER A 38 -1.22 -1.60 -34.91
CA SER A 38 0.23 -1.61 -35.03
C SER A 38 0.79 -2.27 -33.77
N SER A 39 1.03 -3.57 -33.86
CA SER A 39 1.72 -4.32 -32.84
C SER A 39 3.05 -3.61 -32.55
N ILE A 40 3.25 -3.20 -31.33
CA ILE A 40 4.57 -2.78 -30.84
C ILE A 40 5.46 -3.99 -31.07
N SER A 41 6.29 -3.98 -32.09
CA SER A 41 7.27 -5.03 -32.32
C SER A 41 8.32 -4.88 -31.21
N TYR A 42 8.22 -5.73 -30.19
CA TYR A 42 9.25 -5.84 -29.19
C TYR A 42 10.43 -6.60 -29.81
N THR A 43 11.51 -5.88 -30.07
CA THR A 43 12.79 -6.51 -30.38
C THR A 43 13.48 -6.81 -29.05
N SER A 44 13.58 -8.07 -28.67
CA SER A 44 14.32 -8.45 -27.47
C SER A 44 15.75 -7.90 -27.61
N SER A 45 16.24 -7.22 -26.58
CA SER A 45 17.67 -6.94 -26.46
C SER A 45 18.39 -8.27 -26.56
N GLY A 46 19.45 -8.37 -27.34
CA GLY A 46 20.21 -9.62 -27.56
C GLY A 46 20.97 -10.13 -26.34
N PHE A 47 20.48 -9.82 -25.13
CA PHE A 47 21.00 -10.37 -23.88
C PHE A 47 20.53 -11.81 -23.71
N ALA A 48 21.45 -12.71 -23.46
CA ALA A 48 21.12 -14.07 -23.05
C ALA A 48 20.33 -14.02 -21.73
N PRO A 49 19.33 -14.90 -21.56
CA PRO A 49 18.65 -15.03 -20.28
C PRO A 49 19.69 -15.30 -19.18
N ALA A 50 19.63 -14.57 -18.10
CA ALA A 50 20.42 -14.89 -16.92
C ALA A 50 19.98 -16.28 -16.42
N ASN A 51 20.94 -17.19 -16.23
CA ASN A 51 20.67 -18.50 -15.60
C ASN A 51 20.56 -18.37 -14.07
N ASP A 52 20.79 -17.18 -13.53
CA ASP A 52 20.72 -16.91 -12.11
C ASP A 52 19.29 -16.69 -11.68
N ILE A 53 18.93 -17.23 -10.54
CA ILE A 53 17.65 -16.96 -9.89
C ILE A 53 17.73 -15.52 -9.37
N LEU A 54 17.11 -14.57 -10.09
CA LEU A 54 16.98 -13.19 -9.65
C LEU A 54 15.86 -13.12 -8.62
N ASN A 55 16.22 -12.98 -7.35
CA ASN A 55 15.26 -12.75 -6.29
C ASN A 55 14.90 -11.25 -6.26
N ASN A 56 13.60 -10.93 -6.32
CA ASN A 56 13.13 -9.58 -6.02
C ASN A 56 13.26 -9.36 -4.50
N PRO A 57 14.07 -8.40 -4.02
CA PRO A 57 14.25 -8.15 -2.59
C PRO A 57 12.98 -7.62 -1.91
N TYR A 58 12.00 -7.15 -2.70
CA TYR A 58 10.79 -6.50 -2.22
C TYR A 58 9.52 -7.35 -2.41
N CYS A 59 9.67 -8.63 -2.74
CA CYS A 59 8.54 -9.52 -2.96
C CYS A 59 8.82 -10.91 -2.37
N GLY A 60 7.87 -11.45 -1.64
CA GLY A 60 7.92 -12.78 -1.06
C GLY A 60 7.47 -12.82 0.40
N TRP A 61 7.73 -13.95 1.05
CA TRP A 61 7.48 -14.12 2.47
C TRP A 61 8.45 -13.30 3.32
N TYR A 62 8.00 -12.87 4.48
CA TYR A 62 8.83 -12.21 5.48
C TYR A 62 8.86 -13.01 6.78
N ASP A 63 9.94 -12.85 7.51
CA ASP A 63 10.03 -13.27 8.90
C ASP A 63 9.72 -12.08 9.82
N MET A 64 9.15 -12.36 10.99
CA MET A 64 8.75 -11.32 11.96
C MET A 64 9.73 -11.25 13.11
N PHE A 65 10.11 -10.05 13.50
CA PHE A 65 11.05 -9.81 14.58
C PHE A 65 10.66 -8.58 15.42
N GLY A 66 10.32 -8.79 16.67
CA GLY A 66 9.81 -7.74 17.55
C GLY A 66 10.78 -7.32 18.65
N TYR A 67 10.76 -6.02 18.99
CA TYR A 67 11.55 -5.40 20.04
C TYR A 67 10.67 -4.56 20.94
N THR A 68 10.79 -4.75 22.28
CA THR A 68 10.18 -3.84 23.25
C THR A 68 11.23 -2.83 23.69
N ILE A 69 11.00 -1.56 23.42
CA ILE A 69 11.89 -0.47 23.80
C ILE A 69 11.71 -0.13 25.27
N SER A 70 12.83 0.09 25.98
CA SER A 70 12.82 0.36 27.42
C SER A 70 14.12 1.00 27.87
N ASP A 71 14.04 1.93 28.82
CA ASP A 71 15.23 2.52 29.47
C ASP A 71 16.04 1.50 30.25
N ALA A 72 15.42 0.41 30.67
CA ALA A 72 16.06 -0.68 31.39
C ALA A 72 16.57 -1.81 30.47
N CYS A 73 16.57 -1.62 29.17
CA CYS A 73 16.98 -2.64 28.23
C CYS A 73 18.44 -3.00 28.40
N ALA A 74 18.71 -4.24 28.79
CA ALA A 74 20.02 -4.83 28.62
C ALA A 74 20.19 -5.17 27.12
N ASP A 75 21.42 -5.07 26.60
CA ASP A 75 21.79 -5.25 25.19
C ASP A 75 21.61 -6.68 24.65
N THR A 76 20.65 -7.43 25.18
CA THR A 76 20.41 -8.85 24.81
C THR A 76 19.80 -9.04 23.44
N PHE A 77 19.16 -7.99 22.89
CA PHE A 77 18.57 -8.09 21.55
C PHE A 77 19.62 -8.11 20.43
N ASP A 78 20.80 -7.52 20.65
CA ASP A 78 21.87 -7.49 19.65
C ASP A 78 22.28 -8.91 19.24
N LYS A 79 22.55 -9.76 20.23
CA LYS A 79 22.93 -11.16 19.96
C LYS A 79 21.82 -11.94 19.26
N ARG A 80 20.57 -11.78 19.69
CA ARG A 80 19.42 -12.46 19.09
C ARG A 80 19.27 -12.06 17.63
N THR A 81 19.37 -10.76 17.33
CA THR A 81 19.29 -10.22 15.98
C THR A 81 20.42 -10.73 15.10
N GLN A 82 21.66 -10.68 15.58
CA GLN A 82 22.83 -11.17 14.85
C GLN A 82 22.72 -12.68 14.59
N ASP A 83 22.32 -13.47 15.59
CA ASP A 83 22.10 -14.91 15.44
C ASP A 83 21.02 -15.23 14.39
N TYR A 84 19.98 -14.41 14.33
CA TYR A 84 18.91 -14.54 13.35
C TYR A 84 19.40 -14.17 11.93
N ILE A 85 20.02 -13.01 11.76
CA ILE A 85 20.55 -12.56 10.47
C ILE A 85 21.52 -13.58 9.89
N GLN A 86 22.38 -14.18 10.72
CA GLN A 86 23.32 -15.21 10.31
C GLN A 86 22.64 -16.53 9.90
N LYS A 87 21.48 -16.83 10.47
CA LYS A 87 20.73 -18.07 10.24
C LYS A 87 19.61 -17.91 9.21
N SER A 88 19.18 -16.68 8.95
CA SER A 88 18.09 -16.40 8.00
C SER A 88 18.49 -16.90 6.62
N GLY A 89 17.71 -17.84 6.11
CA GLY A 89 18.02 -18.56 4.88
C GLY A 89 17.66 -17.77 3.62
N SER A 90 16.50 -18.06 3.02
CA SER A 90 16.08 -17.52 1.72
C SER A 90 15.20 -16.27 1.81
N THR A 91 14.72 -15.90 2.99
CA THR A 91 13.84 -14.75 3.21
C THR A 91 14.59 -13.45 2.94
N ARG A 92 13.99 -12.57 2.17
CA ARG A 92 14.57 -11.27 1.82
C ARG A 92 13.88 -10.10 2.49
N LEU A 93 12.71 -10.34 3.05
CA LEU A 93 11.91 -9.38 3.78
C LEU A 93 11.88 -9.73 5.26
N VAL A 94 11.84 -8.72 6.09
CA VAL A 94 11.61 -8.87 7.53
C VAL A 94 10.60 -7.84 7.99
N LEU A 95 9.61 -8.25 8.78
CA LEU A 95 8.75 -7.34 9.51
C LEU A 95 9.40 -7.05 10.87
N LEU A 96 9.78 -5.80 11.10
CA LEU A 96 10.28 -5.32 12.37
C LEU A 96 9.17 -4.60 13.13
N GLU A 97 8.83 -5.11 14.29
CA GLU A 97 7.88 -4.51 15.22
C GLU A 97 8.61 -3.84 16.38
N ILE A 98 8.45 -2.53 16.48
CA ILE A 98 9.06 -1.70 17.54
C ILE A 98 7.98 -1.31 18.54
N ASN A 99 7.94 -2.00 19.68
CA ASN A 99 6.93 -1.79 20.69
C ASN A 99 7.33 -0.71 21.70
N LEU A 100 6.57 0.38 21.70
CA LEU A 100 6.78 1.58 22.51
C LEU A 100 5.93 1.61 23.79
N LYS A 101 5.30 0.51 24.19
CA LYS A 101 4.33 0.47 25.30
C LYS A 101 4.85 1.04 26.64
N ASN A 102 6.17 0.98 26.86
CA ASN A 102 6.77 1.51 28.09
C ASN A 102 6.83 3.05 28.13
N PHE A 103 6.50 3.69 27.01
CA PHE A 103 6.50 5.15 26.85
C PHE A 103 5.10 5.70 26.52
N ASN A 104 4.05 4.91 26.72
CA ASN A 104 2.68 5.30 26.32
C ASN A 104 2.14 6.60 26.95
N ASN A 105 2.74 7.07 28.04
CA ASN A 105 2.36 8.32 28.71
C ASN A 105 3.50 9.35 28.80
N THR A 106 4.62 9.12 28.10
CA THR A 106 5.81 9.97 28.13
C THR A 106 6.43 10.07 26.75
N GLU A 107 7.29 11.05 26.53
CA GLU A 107 8.18 11.09 25.38
C GLU A 107 9.17 9.91 25.39
N LEU A 108 9.69 9.55 24.23
CA LEU A 108 10.81 8.61 24.12
C LEU A 108 12.07 9.27 24.67
N SER A 109 12.77 8.57 25.54
CA SER A 109 14.05 9.05 26.06
C SER A 109 15.16 8.97 24.99
N ASP A 110 16.25 9.69 25.20
CA ASP A 110 17.44 9.59 24.34
C ASP A 110 17.97 8.15 24.27
N ASN A 111 17.88 7.40 25.37
CA ASN A 111 18.26 5.99 25.39
C ASN A 111 17.32 5.12 24.55
N ALA A 112 16.02 5.38 24.60
CA ALA A 112 15.04 4.69 23.76
C ALA A 112 15.28 4.96 22.27
N LEU A 113 15.54 6.21 21.90
CA LEU A 113 15.85 6.59 20.52
C LEU A 113 17.16 5.95 20.05
N ALA A 114 18.20 5.94 20.89
CA ALA A 114 19.45 5.26 20.58
C ALA A 114 19.28 3.74 20.41
N GLN A 115 18.38 3.10 21.14
CA GLN A 115 18.05 1.69 20.95
C GLN A 115 17.38 1.44 19.58
N ILE A 116 16.42 2.28 19.18
CA ILE A 116 15.75 2.19 17.87
C ILE A 116 16.78 2.34 16.74
N ASP A 117 17.63 3.36 16.82
CA ASP A 117 18.70 3.61 15.84
C ASP A 117 19.66 2.41 15.72
N ARG A 118 20.08 1.84 16.85
CA ARG A 118 20.93 0.65 16.87
C ARG A 118 20.27 -0.58 16.26
N ILE A 119 18.98 -0.79 16.50
CA ILE A 119 18.22 -1.88 15.86
C ILE A 119 18.24 -1.70 14.34
N PHE A 120 17.94 -0.50 13.85
CA PHE A 120 17.92 -0.23 12.41
C PHE A 120 19.31 -0.32 11.79
N THR A 121 20.35 0.12 12.50
CA THR A 121 21.75 -0.07 12.07
C THR A 121 22.08 -1.54 11.86
N MET A 122 21.76 -2.43 12.82
CA MET A 122 22.02 -3.86 12.68
C MET A 122 21.27 -4.47 11.48
N TRP A 123 20.03 -4.07 11.26
CA TRP A 123 19.26 -4.58 10.13
C TRP A 123 19.70 -3.98 8.80
N SER A 124 20.22 -2.77 8.76
CA SER A 124 20.79 -2.16 7.55
C SER A 124 22.06 -2.84 7.06
N GLU A 125 22.79 -3.53 7.95
CA GLU A 125 23.94 -4.35 7.61
C GLU A 125 23.56 -5.75 7.08
N SER A 126 22.28 -6.09 7.12
CA SER A 126 21.74 -7.35 6.64
C SER A 126 21.26 -7.26 5.17
N PRO A 127 21.09 -8.39 4.48
CA PRO A 127 20.55 -8.39 3.11
C PRO A 127 19.02 -8.22 3.04
N HIS A 128 18.36 -7.89 4.15
CA HIS A 128 16.90 -7.82 4.22
C HIS A 128 16.39 -6.41 3.92
N ALA A 129 15.30 -6.32 3.16
CA ALA A 129 14.48 -5.13 3.12
C ALA A 129 13.48 -5.15 4.29
N VAL A 130 13.37 -4.04 4.99
CA VAL A 130 12.61 -3.94 6.23
C VAL A 130 11.20 -3.44 5.95
N ILE A 131 10.22 -4.19 6.43
CA ILE A 131 8.85 -3.75 6.69
C ILE A 131 8.84 -3.27 8.14
N LEU A 132 8.54 -2.02 8.41
CA LEU A 132 8.62 -1.43 9.75
C LEU A 132 7.23 -1.18 10.32
N ARG A 133 7.02 -1.58 11.56
CA ARG A 133 5.78 -1.32 12.30
C ARG A 133 6.12 -0.81 13.70
N PHE A 134 5.65 0.38 14.06
CA PHE A 134 5.63 0.85 15.44
C PHE A 134 4.30 0.52 16.08
N LEU A 135 4.30 0.13 17.34
CA LEU A 135 3.08 -0.27 18.05
C LEU A 135 3.21 -0.05 19.58
N TYR A 136 2.08 -0.20 20.27
CA TYR A 136 2.00 -0.19 21.73
C TYR A 136 1.46 -1.50 22.31
N ASP A 137 1.07 -2.44 21.47
CA ASP A 137 0.35 -3.64 21.87
C ASP A 137 0.73 -4.88 21.05
N TRP A 138 0.95 -6.00 21.75
CA TRP A 138 1.12 -7.33 21.14
C TRP A 138 0.09 -8.35 21.63
N ASP A 139 -0.86 -7.93 22.48
CA ASP A 139 -1.75 -8.84 23.21
C ASP A 139 -3.24 -8.65 22.82
N GLY A 140 -3.52 -7.84 21.78
CA GLY A 140 -4.88 -7.47 21.40
C GLY A 140 -5.56 -6.53 22.41
N LYS A 141 -4.78 -5.70 23.11
CA LYS A 141 -5.24 -4.82 24.19
C LYS A 141 -4.90 -3.35 23.95
N ALA A 142 -4.86 -2.91 22.70
CA ALA A 142 -4.48 -1.56 22.35
C ALA A 142 -5.25 -0.50 23.13
N MET A 143 -6.57 -0.69 23.33
CA MET A 143 -7.41 0.19 24.15
C MET A 143 -6.91 0.42 25.60
N GLN A 144 -5.99 -0.41 26.10
CA GLN A 144 -5.39 -0.27 27.44
C GLN A 144 -3.92 0.10 27.41
N THR A 145 -3.25 -0.07 26.29
CA THR A 145 -1.79 0.08 26.18
C THR A 145 -1.36 1.25 25.32
N GLU A 146 -2.25 1.76 24.47
CA GLU A 146 -2.01 2.99 23.70
C GLU A 146 -1.84 4.20 24.61
N PRO A 147 -1.18 5.26 24.14
CA PRO A 147 -1.19 6.56 24.81
C PRO A 147 -2.61 7.06 25.07
N ASP A 148 -2.83 7.69 26.23
CA ASP A 148 -4.12 8.33 26.56
C ASP A 148 -4.39 9.58 25.70
N SER A 149 -3.35 10.11 25.04
CA SER A 149 -3.41 11.31 24.21
C SER A 149 -2.85 11.07 22.81
N ILE A 150 -3.59 11.49 21.78
CA ILE A 150 -3.13 11.50 20.40
C ILE A 150 -1.85 12.34 20.23
N GLU A 151 -1.65 13.35 21.05
CA GLU A 151 -0.44 14.18 21.02
C GLU A 151 0.81 13.38 21.40
N THR A 152 0.69 12.40 22.28
CA THR A 152 1.79 11.50 22.61
C THR A 152 2.12 10.59 21.42
N VAL A 153 1.12 10.07 20.71
CA VAL A 153 1.34 9.30 19.48
C VAL A 153 2.06 10.15 18.43
N LYS A 154 1.60 11.38 18.21
CA LYS A 154 2.21 12.34 17.28
C LYS A 154 3.62 12.74 17.70
N LEU A 155 3.89 12.85 18.99
CA LEU A 155 5.22 13.10 19.51
C LEU A 155 6.17 11.96 19.17
N HIS A 156 5.76 10.71 19.40
CA HIS A 156 6.57 9.53 19.07
C HIS A 156 6.83 9.43 17.56
N MET A 157 5.84 9.74 16.72
CA MET A 157 6.05 9.81 15.26
C MET A 157 7.14 10.83 14.90
N ARG A 158 7.13 12.02 15.49
CA ARG A 158 8.15 13.05 15.27
C ARG A 158 9.52 12.63 15.80
N GLN A 159 9.58 12.04 16.99
CA GLN A 159 10.84 11.61 17.61
C GLN A 159 11.52 10.48 16.82
N THR A 160 10.75 9.61 16.17
CA THR A 160 11.29 8.47 15.43
C THR A 160 11.57 8.76 13.96
N SER A 161 10.93 9.79 13.37
CA SER A 161 11.00 10.05 11.93
C SER A 161 12.42 10.32 11.42
N ASP A 162 13.22 11.09 12.12
CA ASP A 162 14.60 11.36 11.70
C ASP A 162 15.46 10.09 11.68
N ILE A 163 15.25 9.20 12.65
CA ILE A 163 15.92 7.91 12.69
C ILE A 163 15.47 7.03 11.52
N VAL A 164 14.17 6.92 11.29
CA VAL A 164 13.61 6.17 10.16
C VAL A 164 14.20 6.68 8.84
N ASN A 165 14.19 7.99 8.64
CA ASN A 165 14.69 8.62 7.41
C ASN A 165 16.19 8.42 7.21
N SER A 166 16.98 8.35 8.29
CA SER A 166 18.41 8.04 8.18
C SER A 166 18.71 6.62 7.71
N HIS A 167 17.74 5.69 7.89
CA HIS A 167 17.82 4.28 7.47
C HIS A 167 16.97 3.95 6.24
N LYS A 168 16.53 4.95 5.45
CA LYS A 168 15.64 4.78 4.30
C LYS A 168 16.11 3.78 3.23
N ASN A 169 17.41 3.53 3.13
CA ASN A 169 17.95 2.56 2.18
C ASN A 169 17.66 1.10 2.53
N SER A 170 17.32 0.82 3.79
CA SER A 170 16.98 -0.52 4.28
C SER A 170 15.50 -0.64 4.63
N ILE A 171 14.84 0.45 5.00
CA ILE A 171 13.42 0.47 5.32
C ILE A 171 12.62 0.67 4.03
N TYR A 172 11.95 -0.39 3.60
CA TYR A 172 11.18 -0.40 2.35
C TYR A 172 9.80 0.23 2.51
N ILE A 173 9.08 -0.16 3.58
CA ILE A 173 7.71 0.27 3.84
C ILE A 173 7.44 0.34 5.34
N MET A 174 6.65 1.31 5.75
CA MET A 174 6.05 1.36 7.10
C MET A 174 4.59 0.94 7.06
N GLN A 175 4.20 0.06 7.97
CA GLN A 175 2.82 -0.41 8.12
C GLN A 175 2.15 0.20 9.33
N GLY A 176 0.89 0.65 9.13
CA GLY A 176 0.06 1.23 10.18
C GLY A 176 0.44 2.67 10.56
N ILE A 177 -0.25 3.17 11.54
CA ILE A 177 -0.12 4.55 12.06
C ILE A 177 0.16 4.54 13.57
N PHE A 178 0.96 3.58 14.04
CA PHE A 178 1.35 3.34 15.43
C PHE A 178 0.22 2.77 16.32
N VAL A 179 -1.04 2.93 16.00
CA VAL A 179 -2.19 2.60 16.85
C VAL A 179 -2.98 1.39 16.37
N GLY A 180 -3.74 0.83 17.27
CA GLY A 180 -4.51 -0.39 17.07
C GLY A 180 -3.83 -1.62 17.66
N SER A 181 -4.61 -2.65 17.93
CA SER A 181 -4.06 -3.95 18.33
C SER A 181 -3.09 -4.42 17.24
N PHE A 182 -1.90 -4.79 17.62
CA PHE A 182 -0.79 -5.16 16.74
C PHE A 182 -0.38 -4.06 15.73
N ALA A 183 -0.76 -2.79 15.98
CA ALA A 183 -0.74 -1.66 15.05
C ALA A 183 -1.55 -1.88 13.76
N GLU A 184 -2.50 -2.79 13.78
CA GLU A 184 -3.36 -3.12 12.64
C GLU A 184 -4.55 -2.18 12.46
N MET A 185 -4.51 -0.99 13.04
CA MET A 185 -5.53 0.04 12.86
C MET A 185 -6.95 -0.45 13.17
N HIS A 186 -7.10 -1.22 14.26
CA HIS A 186 -8.38 -1.64 14.83
C HIS A 186 -8.31 -1.69 16.36
N SER A 187 -9.46 -1.68 17.03
CA SER A 187 -9.52 -1.74 18.50
C SER A 187 -8.67 -0.65 19.17
N SER A 188 -8.77 0.58 18.70
CA SER A 188 -8.00 1.75 19.13
C SER A 188 -8.91 2.92 19.45
N HIS A 189 -8.45 3.82 20.32
CA HIS A 189 -9.10 5.09 20.62
C HIS A 189 -9.06 6.08 19.44
N TYR A 190 -8.18 5.84 18.44
CA TYR A 190 -7.81 6.81 17.38
C TYR A 190 -8.23 6.34 15.99
N MET A 191 -9.23 5.45 15.90
CA MET A 191 -9.74 4.97 14.60
C MET A 191 -10.99 5.72 14.12
N ASP A 192 -11.42 6.79 14.79
CA ASP A 192 -12.34 7.72 14.18
C ASP A 192 -11.70 8.43 12.98
N THR A 193 -12.53 8.85 12.03
CA THR A 193 -12.07 9.44 10.76
C THR A 193 -11.09 10.60 10.95
N SER A 194 -11.30 11.45 11.94
CA SER A 194 -10.45 12.63 12.18
C SER A 194 -9.07 12.22 12.69
N SER A 195 -9.03 11.43 13.76
CA SER A 195 -7.80 10.97 14.40
C SER A 195 -6.96 10.10 13.45
N MET A 196 -7.59 9.14 12.79
CA MET A 196 -6.93 8.28 11.81
C MET A 196 -6.32 9.11 10.67
N THR A 197 -7.07 10.05 10.10
CA THR A 197 -6.59 10.90 9.01
C THR A 197 -5.44 11.79 9.48
N GLU A 198 -5.56 12.39 10.66
CA GLU A 198 -4.51 13.24 11.23
C GLU A 198 -3.20 12.47 11.42
N LEU A 199 -3.24 11.29 12.02
CA LEU A 199 -2.06 10.46 12.23
C LEU A 199 -1.44 9.99 10.90
N ALA A 200 -2.25 9.54 9.96
CA ALA A 200 -1.77 9.07 8.66
C ALA A 200 -1.09 10.20 7.85
N LEU A 201 -1.72 11.37 7.77
CA LEU A 201 -1.15 12.52 7.05
C LEU A 201 0.06 13.11 7.76
N LEU A 202 0.10 13.10 9.09
CA LEU A 202 1.30 13.46 9.83
C LEU A 202 2.46 12.52 9.49
N LEU A 203 2.23 11.21 9.54
CA LEU A 203 3.25 10.23 9.19
C LEU A 203 3.74 10.44 7.74
N ASP A 204 2.81 10.66 6.80
CA ASP A 204 3.13 10.96 5.40
C ASP A 204 4.01 12.22 5.26
N SER A 205 3.80 13.23 6.09
CA SER A 205 4.60 14.47 6.08
C SER A 205 5.98 14.34 6.72
N LEU A 206 6.18 13.38 7.62
CA LEU A 206 7.42 13.21 8.39
C LEU A 206 8.42 12.26 7.74
N ILE A 207 7.92 11.26 7.01
CA ILE A 207 8.73 10.18 6.47
C ILE A 207 9.21 10.53 5.05
N ASP A 208 10.47 10.22 4.76
CA ASP A 208 11.11 10.44 3.46
C ASP A 208 10.33 9.73 2.33
N ASP A 209 10.20 10.39 1.18
CA ASP A 209 9.42 9.90 0.03
C ASP A 209 9.94 8.59 -0.57
N ASP A 210 11.17 8.20 -0.29
CA ASP A 210 11.72 6.91 -0.73
C ASP A 210 11.14 5.72 0.06
N ILE A 211 10.52 5.95 1.23
CA ILE A 211 9.88 4.91 2.04
C ILE A 211 8.39 4.87 1.71
N TYR A 212 7.87 3.70 1.37
CA TYR A 212 6.43 3.50 1.23
C TYR A 212 5.73 3.49 2.59
N LEU A 213 4.45 3.82 2.59
CA LEU A 213 3.55 3.70 3.74
C LEU A 213 2.43 2.73 3.42
N SER A 214 1.77 2.17 4.43
CA SER A 214 0.57 1.37 4.19
C SER A 214 -0.41 1.42 5.35
N VAL A 215 -1.68 1.27 5.02
CA VAL A 215 -2.80 1.21 5.95
C VAL A 215 -3.54 -0.12 5.83
N ARG A 216 -4.29 -0.49 6.87
CA ARG A 216 -4.85 -1.82 7.05
C ARG A 216 -5.92 -2.21 6.01
N THR A 217 -6.73 -1.27 5.55
CA THR A 217 -7.85 -1.56 4.65
C THR A 217 -7.97 -0.54 3.52
N PRO A 218 -8.53 -0.94 2.36
CA PRO A 218 -8.83 0.01 1.28
C PRO A 218 -9.76 1.15 1.73
N GLN A 219 -10.72 0.88 2.60
CA GLN A 219 -11.59 1.90 3.19
C GLN A 219 -10.78 2.96 3.95
N HIS A 220 -9.80 2.56 4.79
CA HIS A 220 -8.96 3.51 5.51
C HIS A 220 -8.23 4.44 4.54
N LEU A 221 -7.65 3.88 3.49
CA LEU A 221 -6.94 4.65 2.47
C LEU A 221 -7.83 5.70 1.80
N ARG A 222 -9.01 5.28 1.34
CA ARG A 222 -9.99 6.20 0.73
C ARG A 222 -10.47 7.26 1.71
N THR A 223 -10.68 6.90 2.97
CA THR A 223 -11.10 7.83 4.03
C THR A 223 -10.03 8.90 4.30
N ILE A 224 -8.76 8.52 4.38
CA ILE A 224 -7.64 9.43 4.62
C ILE A 224 -7.55 10.48 3.50
N PHE A 225 -7.61 10.06 2.25
CA PHE A 225 -7.48 10.95 1.10
C PHE A 225 -8.82 11.51 0.60
N LYS A 226 -9.93 11.12 1.20
CA LYS A 226 -11.31 11.57 0.86
C LYS A 226 -11.66 11.37 -0.61
N THR A 227 -11.26 10.24 -1.18
CA THR A 227 -11.51 9.90 -2.58
C THR A 227 -11.40 8.40 -2.83
N ALA A 228 -12.15 7.91 -3.82
CA ALA A 228 -11.99 6.57 -4.41
C ALA A 228 -11.15 6.60 -5.71
N ASP A 229 -10.78 7.78 -6.18
CA ASP A 229 -9.91 7.94 -7.36
C ASP A 229 -8.44 7.71 -6.97
N ILE A 230 -7.89 6.60 -7.44
CA ILE A 230 -6.52 6.18 -7.12
C ILE A 230 -5.49 7.25 -7.50
N SER A 231 -5.70 7.99 -8.58
CA SER A 231 -4.78 9.04 -9.01
C SER A 231 -4.63 10.20 -8.00
N LYS A 232 -5.56 10.30 -7.06
CA LYS A 232 -5.61 11.33 -6.01
C LYS A 232 -5.21 10.85 -4.62
N LEU A 233 -4.80 9.59 -4.46
CA LEU A 233 -4.40 9.01 -3.18
C LEU A 233 -3.00 9.48 -2.74
N LYS A 234 -2.83 10.79 -2.61
CA LYS A 234 -1.56 11.40 -2.23
C LYS A 234 -1.78 12.76 -1.55
N SER A 235 -0.83 13.14 -0.69
CA SER A 235 -0.72 14.50 -0.17
C SER A 235 -0.18 15.46 -1.22
N ASP A 236 -0.44 16.76 -1.07
CA ASP A 236 0.07 17.80 -1.96
C ASP A 236 1.61 17.76 -2.02
N GLY A 237 2.14 17.71 -3.23
CA GLY A 237 3.58 17.68 -3.47
C GLY A 237 4.24 16.30 -3.35
N HIS A 238 3.51 15.27 -2.94
CA HIS A 238 4.00 13.90 -2.83
C HIS A 238 3.54 13.01 -4.00
N ARG A 239 4.27 11.92 -4.23
CA ARG A 239 3.83 10.82 -5.10
C ARG A 239 2.77 9.97 -4.40
N ILE A 240 2.05 9.13 -5.13
CA ILE A 240 1.26 8.05 -4.53
C ILE A 240 2.25 7.05 -3.94
N ARG A 241 2.20 6.85 -2.61
CA ARG A 241 3.15 5.98 -1.90
C ARG A 241 2.52 5.19 -0.74
N MET A 242 1.23 5.40 -0.48
CA MET A 242 0.52 4.69 0.58
C MET A 242 -0.24 3.50 -0.02
N GLY A 243 0.20 2.29 0.33
CA GLY A 243 -0.39 1.02 -0.06
C GLY A 243 -1.23 0.40 1.06
N LEU A 244 -1.37 -0.91 1.01
CA LEU A 244 -2.20 -1.67 1.94
C LEU A 244 -1.42 -2.81 2.59
N PHE A 245 -1.87 -3.21 3.80
CA PHE A 245 -1.47 -4.47 4.41
C PHE A 245 -2.71 -5.19 4.95
N ASN A 246 -2.98 -6.39 4.43
CA ASN A 246 -4.15 -7.18 4.79
C ASN A 246 -3.76 -8.33 5.73
N ASP A 247 -3.72 -8.08 7.05
CA ASP A 247 -3.36 -9.10 8.02
C ASP A 247 -4.53 -10.03 8.40
N GLY A 248 -5.53 -10.11 7.55
CA GLY A 248 -6.69 -10.99 7.66
C GLY A 248 -6.90 -11.87 6.43
N MET A 249 -5.92 -11.97 5.54
CA MET A 249 -6.05 -12.72 4.28
C MET A 249 -6.50 -14.16 4.55
N LEU A 250 -7.54 -14.60 3.83
CA LEU A 250 -8.12 -15.95 3.93
C LEU A 250 -8.72 -16.30 5.29
N GLY A 251 -8.70 -15.40 6.27
CA GLY A 251 -9.26 -15.66 7.59
C GLY A 251 -10.79 -15.75 7.61
N SER A 252 -11.46 -15.17 6.61
CA SER A 252 -12.92 -15.25 6.40
C SER A 252 -13.25 -14.77 4.98
N TYR A 253 -14.54 -14.88 4.57
CA TYR A 253 -15.00 -14.29 3.30
C TYR A 253 -14.70 -12.79 3.17
N ILE A 254 -14.65 -12.06 4.28
CA ILE A 254 -14.36 -10.63 4.34
C ILE A 254 -12.94 -10.32 4.85
N ASP A 255 -12.04 -11.30 4.82
CA ASP A 255 -10.67 -11.20 5.32
C ASP A 255 -10.61 -10.56 6.72
N VAL A 256 -11.35 -11.16 7.67
CA VAL A 256 -11.45 -10.69 9.07
C VAL A 256 -11.77 -9.19 9.18
N GLY A 257 -12.63 -8.70 8.29
CA GLY A 257 -13.11 -7.32 8.29
C GLY A 257 -12.32 -6.33 7.44
N THR A 258 -11.37 -6.78 6.64
CA THR A 258 -10.72 -5.95 5.62
C THR A 258 -11.74 -5.49 4.58
N TYR A 259 -12.62 -6.39 4.14
CA TYR A 259 -13.69 -6.13 3.19
C TYR A 259 -15.06 -6.07 3.89
N GLY A 260 -16.07 -5.56 3.18
CA GLY A 260 -17.46 -5.58 3.62
C GLY A 260 -18.21 -6.84 3.18
N PRO A 261 -19.42 -7.08 3.76
CA PRO A 261 -20.36 -8.09 3.28
C PRO A 261 -20.77 -7.89 1.81
N GLU A 262 -21.38 -8.93 1.21
CA GLU A 262 -21.75 -8.97 -0.21
C GLU A 262 -22.58 -7.76 -0.70
N ASN A 263 -23.45 -7.25 0.16
CA ASN A 263 -24.32 -6.11 -0.13
C ASN A 263 -23.69 -4.74 0.13
N TYR A 264 -22.42 -4.67 0.53
CA TYR A 264 -21.71 -3.41 0.76
C TYR A 264 -21.12 -2.90 -0.54
N HIS A 265 -21.22 -1.58 -0.74
CA HIS A 265 -20.65 -0.87 -1.90
C HIS A 265 -20.14 0.49 -1.47
N PHE A 266 -19.10 0.96 -2.13
CA PHE A 266 -18.65 2.34 -2.06
C PHE A 266 -18.80 3.02 -3.44
N SER A 267 -18.82 4.34 -3.44
CA SER A 267 -18.79 5.20 -4.65
C SER A 267 -17.80 6.35 -4.42
N ASP A 268 -17.66 7.23 -5.38
CA ASP A 268 -16.82 8.43 -5.24
C ASP A 268 -17.37 9.39 -4.18
N GLU A 269 -18.69 9.45 -3.99
CA GLU A 269 -19.34 10.26 -2.95
C GLU A 269 -19.35 9.56 -1.59
N GLU A 270 -19.28 8.23 -1.58
CA GLU A 270 -19.30 7.37 -0.38
C GLU A 270 -17.96 6.62 -0.24
N TYR A 271 -16.84 7.31 -0.48
CA TYR A 271 -15.48 6.76 -0.45
C TYR A 271 -15.10 6.15 0.91
N ASP A 272 -15.69 6.65 1.98
CA ASP A 272 -15.45 6.22 3.36
C ASP A 272 -16.20 4.93 3.75
N LYS A 273 -17.01 4.38 2.84
CA LYS A 273 -17.69 3.11 3.07
C LYS A 273 -16.87 1.92 2.60
N LYS A 274 -17.08 0.78 3.26
CA LYS A 274 -16.53 -0.49 2.77
C LYS A 274 -17.31 -0.97 1.55
N GLY A 275 -16.58 -1.46 0.57
CA GLY A 275 -17.12 -2.27 -0.51
C GLY A 275 -17.17 -3.76 -0.14
N ASN A 276 -17.87 -4.56 -0.92
CA ASN A 276 -17.75 -6.02 -0.86
C ASN A 276 -16.38 -6.48 -1.39
N ARG A 277 -16.05 -7.76 -1.16
CA ARG A 277 -14.76 -8.33 -1.56
C ARG A 277 -14.39 -8.03 -3.02
N SER A 278 -15.31 -8.25 -3.96
CA SER A 278 -15.00 -8.06 -5.38
C SER A 278 -14.66 -6.61 -5.73
N GLN A 279 -15.38 -5.66 -5.14
CA GLN A 279 -15.13 -4.24 -5.38
C GLN A 279 -13.82 -3.76 -4.74
N GLU A 280 -13.52 -4.23 -3.52
CA GLU A 280 -12.29 -3.87 -2.81
C GLU A 280 -11.05 -4.49 -3.47
N ILE A 281 -11.14 -5.73 -3.97
CA ILE A 281 -10.07 -6.36 -4.73
C ILE A 281 -9.82 -5.60 -6.05
N ALA A 282 -10.87 -5.22 -6.79
CA ALA A 282 -10.70 -4.43 -8.01
C ALA A 282 -9.98 -3.09 -7.76
N PHE A 283 -10.31 -2.42 -6.66
CA PHE A 283 -9.59 -1.21 -6.23
C PHE A 283 -8.13 -1.52 -5.87
N GLN A 284 -7.90 -2.61 -5.19
CA GLN A 284 -6.56 -3.05 -4.75
C GLN A 284 -5.68 -3.45 -5.95
N ASP A 285 -6.23 -4.12 -6.96
CA ASP A 285 -5.51 -4.51 -8.18
C ASP A 285 -4.96 -3.30 -8.93
N GLU A 286 -5.74 -2.24 -9.07
CA GLU A 286 -5.28 -0.98 -9.67
C GLU A 286 -4.20 -0.31 -8.79
N LEU A 287 -4.39 -0.31 -7.47
CA LEU A 287 -3.45 0.30 -6.53
C LEU A 287 -2.10 -0.41 -6.53
N CYS A 288 -2.09 -1.76 -6.64
CA CYS A 288 -0.86 -2.57 -6.68
C CYS A 288 0.07 -2.23 -7.85
N LEU A 289 -0.44 -1.61 -8.90
CA LEU A 289 0.37 -1.13 -10.03
C LEU A 289 1.24 0.09 -9.66
N LEU A 290 0.94 0.76 -8.56
CA LEU A 290 1.57 2.02 -8.14
C LEU A 290 2.37 1.89 -6.85
N VAL A 291 1.90 1.06 -5.91
CA VAL A 291 2.46 0.92 -4.56
C VAL A 291 2.46 -0.53 -4.10
N PRO A 292 3.39 -0.92 -3.21
CA PRO A 292 3.40 -2.27 -2.67
C PRO A 292 2.18 -2.54 -1.79
N ASN A 293 1.70 -3.77 -1.87
CA ASN A 293 0.72 -4.33 -0.96
C ASN A 293 1.31 -5.56 -0.25
N GLY A 294 0.88 -5.79 0.98
CA GLY A 294 1.31 -6.92 1.78
C GLY A 294 0.20 -7.41 2.71
N GLY A 295 0.58 -8.19 3.69
CA GLY A 295 -0.33 -8.67 4.72
C GLY A 295 0.02 -10.05 5.26
N GLU A 296 -0.84 -10.58 6.11
CA GLU A 296 -0.68 -11.85 6.77
C GLU A 296 -1.81 -12.81 6.41
N VAL A 297 -1.41 -14.06 6.10
CA VAL A 297 -2.36 -15.12 5.76
C VAL A 297 -2.79 -15.86 7.02
N VAL A 298 -4.09 -15.92 7.27
CA VAL A 298 -4.68 -16.72 8.36
C VAL A 298 -4.88 -18.15 7.85
N LEU A 299 -3.95 -19.04 8.18
CA LEU A 299 -3.87 -20.40 7.61
C LEU A 299 -4.88 -21.40 8.18
N ASP A 300 -5.47 -21.15 9.32
CA ASP A 300 -6.38 -22.09 10.01
C ASP A 300 -7.84 -21.76 9.74
N ASN A 301 -8.26 -21.83 8.47
CA ASN A 301 -9.60 -21.44 8.08
C ASN A 301 -10.10 -22.22 6.84
N LYS A 302 -11.42 -22.35 6.73
CA LYS A 302 -12.08 -22.95 5.55
C LYS A 302 -11.90 -22.15 4.24
N TYR A 303 -11.39 -20.94 4.31
CA TYR A 303 -11.14 -20.07 3.17
C TYR A 303 -9.67 -20.12 2.69
N ASN A 304 -8.84 -21.00 3.27
CA ASN A 304 -7.45 -21.14 2.86
C ASN A 304 -7.28 -21.62 1.41
N ASP A 305 -8.33 -22.25 0.83
CA ASP A 305 -8.35 -22.69 -0.57
C ASP A 305 -8.79 -21.58 -1.55
N ILE A 306 -9.16 -20.40 -1.04
CA ILE A 306 -9.48 -19.28 -1.91
C ILE A 306 -8.20 -18.84 -2.59
N ASP A 307 -8.18 -18.95 -3.91
CA ASP A 307 -7.10 -18.43 -4.73
C ASP A 307 -7.05 -16.90 -4.58
N ASN A 308 -6.07 -16.43 -3.84
CA ASN A 308 -5.70 -15.02 -3.73
C ASN A 308 -4.56 -14.69 -4.67
N ALA A 309 -4.26 -15.57 -5.60
CA ALA A 309 -3.32 -15.29 -6.66
C ALA A 309 -3.95 -14.26 -7.62
N ALA A 310 -4.09 -13.07 -7.13
CA ALA A 310 -4.29 -11.91 -7.96
C ALA A 310 -3.04 -11.05 -7.87
#